data_9f0254abcca1d8e28c83dde2f4c0a8b8
#
_entry.id   9f0254abcca1d8e28c83dde2f4c0a8b8
#
_cell.length_a   1.000
_cell.length_b   1.000
_cell.length_c   1.000
_cell.angle_alpha   90.00
_cell.angle_beta   90.00
_cell.angle_gamma   90.00
#
_symmetry.space_group_name_H-M   'P 1'
#
loop_
_entity.id
_entity.type
_entity.pdbx_description
1 polymer ?
#
loop_
_entity_poly.entity_id
_entity_poly.type
_entity_poly.pdbx_seq_one_letter_code
_entity_poly.pdbx_strand_id
1 'polypeptide(L)'
;MFSYYDECDTSMSLKDIDMLHPVILCGGSGTRLWPLSRDMYPKQFVDLGGDRTLFKDTVRRVASLPDIGVPFIVCNEKHRFYVSASLLECGMQGRILLEPAPRNTAPAIALAAFAARAEGEDPILLILPSDHMLQNTEEFNEGVAKAANLARKGHIVTFGITPDGPKTGFGYIRQGEALGGDGFRVVRFVEKP
;
A
#
# COMPACT_ATOMS: atom_id res chain seq x y z
N MET A 1 44.36 15.16 -10.38
CA MET A 1 43.66 15.23 -11.67
C MET A 1 42.83 13.94 -11.77
N PHE A 2 41.63 13.92 -11.17
CA PHE A 2 40.75 12.76 -11.18
C PHE A 2 39.57 13.09 -12.08
N SER A 3 39.52 12.40 -13.22
CA SER A 3 38.38 12.41 -14.13
C SER A 3 37.54 11.17 -13.81
N TYR A 4 36.37 11.37 -13.19
CA TYR A 4 35.33 10.40 -13.09
C TYR A 4 34.23 10.81 -14.08
N TYR A 5 34.18 10.17 -15.22
CA TYR A 5 32.97 10.08 -16.03
C TYR A 5 32.52 8.64 -15.89
N ASP A 6 31.57 8.40 -14.98
CA ASP A 6 30.75 7.19 -15.00
C ASP A 6 29.65 7.44 -16.01
N GLU A 7 29.70 6.67 -17.09
CA GLU A 7 28.60 6.55 -18.04
C GLU A 7 27.41 5.96 -17.27
N CYS A 8 26.42 6.79 -17.01
CA CYS A 8 25.12 6.34 -16.53
C CYS A 8 24.53 5.43 -17.63
N ASP A 9 24.61 4.13 -17.42
CA ASP A 9 24.00 3.12 -18.27
C ASP A 9 22.47 3.29 -18.20
N THR A 10 21.93 4.03 -19.17
CA THR A 10 20.50 4.32 -19.32
C THR A 10 19.74 3.20 -20.03
N SER A 11 20.18 1.96 -19.90
CA SER A 11 19.39 0.78 -20.32
C SER A 11 18.42 0.33 -19.24
N MET A 12 17.56 1.24 -18.75
CA MET A 12 16.39 0.86 -17.99
C MET A 12 15.47 0.07 -18.92
N SER A 13 15.35 -1.23 -18.67
CA SER A 13 14.47 -2.10 -19.45
C SER A 13 13.03 -1.59 -19.33
N LEU A 14 12.29 -1.51 -20.43
CA LEU A 14 10.86 -1.15 -20.44
C LEU A 14 10.02 -2.07 -19.54
N LYS A 15 10.54 -3.22 -19.12
CA LYS A 15 9.92 -4.14 -18.17
C LYS A 15 9.95 -3.64 -16.72
N ASP A 16 10.95 -2.83 -16.34
CA ASP A 16 11.10 -2.35 -14.97
C ASP A 16 10.14 -1.18 -14.66
N ILE A 17 9.69 -0.47 -15.70
CA ILE A 17 8.69 0.63 -15.57
C ILE A 17 7.27 0.09 -15.35
N ASP A 18 7.01 -1.16 -15.71
CA ASP A 18 5.66 -1.76 -15.67
C ASP A 18 5.38 -2.53 -14.37
N MET A 19 6.38 -2.78 -13.54
CA MET A 19 6.23 -3.57 -12.32
C MET A 19 5.50 -2.79 -11.23
N LEU A 20 4.47 -3.41 -10.65
CA LEU A 20 3.71 -2.87 -9.55
C LEU A 20 4.36 -3.27 -8.22
N HIS A 21 4.82 -2.29 -7.43
CA HIS A 21 5.40 -2.55 -6.11
C HIS A 21 4.38 -2.25 -5.01
N PRO A 22 3.90 -3.27 -4.29
CA PRO A 22 3.02 -3.05 -3.16
C PRO A 22 3.75 -2.37 -2.00
N VAL A 23 3.07 -1.44 -1.35
CA VAL A 23 3.52 -0.77 -0.13
C VAL A 23 2.47 -0.97 0.95
N ILE A 24 2.73 -1.84 1.91
CA ILE A 24 1.79 -2.13 3.01
C ILE A 24 2.11 -1.21 4.19
N LEU A 25 1.17 -0.36 4.53
CA LEU A 25 1.29 0.57 5.65
C LEU A 25 0.80 -0.08 6.94
N CYS A 26 1.71 -0.38 7.86
CA CYS A 26 1.44 -0.96 9.17
C CYS A 26 1.46 0.08 10.28
N GLY A 27 0.95 1.29 10.02
CA GLY A 27 0.83 2.37 10.99
C GLY A 27 -0.41 2.24 11.88
N GLY A 28 -0.40 2.99 12.98
CA GLY A 28 -1.53 3.12 13.91
C GLY A 28 -1.47 2.18 15.12
N SER A 29 -1.81 2.72 16.28
CA SER A 29 -1.84 1.98 17.57
C SER A 29 -3.07 1.09 17.75
N GLY A 30 -4.10 1.25 16.88
CA GLY A 30 -5.32 0.43 16.91
C GLY A 30 -6.13 0.48 18.20
N THR A 31 -5.96 1.52 19.02
CA THR A 31 -6.56 1.65 20.37
C THR A 31 -8.09 1.50 20.44
N ARG A 32 -8.79 1.67 19.30
CA ARG A 32 -10.26 1.53 19.22
C ARG A 32 -10.77 0.11 19.51
N LEU A 33 -9.92 -0.91 19.41
CA LEU A 33 -10.27 -2.29 19.72
C LEU A 33 -9.76 -2.74 21.10
N TRP A 34 -9.40 -1.80 21.99
CA TRP A 34 -9.04 -2.16 23.35
C TRP A 34 -10.17 -2.97 24.03
N PRO A 35 -9.89 -4.05 24.76
CA PRO A 35 -8.58 -4.55 25.20
C PRO A 35 -7.89 -5.52 24.23
N LEU A 36 -8.46 -5.83 23.07
CA LEU A 36 -7.90 -6.76 22.08
C LEU A 36 -6.63 -6.19 21.45
N SER A 37 -6.65 -4.89 21.11
CA SER A 37 -5.47 -4.21 20.58
C SER A 37 -4.82 -3.28 21.60
N ARG A 38 -3.50 -3.15 21.52
CA ARG A 38 -2.66 -2.32 22.39
C ARG A 38 -1.51 -1.72 21.57
N ASP A 39 -0.79 -0.73 22.12
CA ASP A 39 0.36 -0.09 21.44
C ASP A 39 1.40 -1.12 20.96
N MET A 40 1.70 -2.11 21.80
CA MET A 40 2.63 -3.20 21.47
C MET A 40 1.99 -4.34 20.67
N TYR A 41 0.69 -4.38 20.51
CA TYR A 41 -0.05 -5.39 19.75
C TYR A 41 -1.22 -4.73 19.03
N PRO A 42 -0.94 -3.99 17.92
CA PRO A 42 -1.97 -3.24 17.21
C PRO A 42 -2.94 -4.14 16.45
N LYS A 43 -4.10 -3.57 16.09
CA LYS A 43 -5.26 -4.30 15.55
C LYS A 43 -4.98 -5.18 14.36
N GLN A 44 -4.05 -4.77 13.49
CA GLN A 44 -3.72 -5.52 12.26
C GLN A 44 -3.06 -6.88 12.54
N PHE A 45 -2.54 -7.10 13.75
CA PHE A 45 -1.93 -8.36 14.17
C PHE A 45 -2.81 -9.16 15.14
N VAL A 46 -3.98 -8.62 15.53
CA VAL A 46 -4.93 -9.35 16.39
C VAL A 46 -5.44 -10.57 15.63
N ASP A 47 -5.42 -11.73 16.30
CA ASP A 47 -5.96 -12.98 15.75
C ASP A 47 -7.48 -12.87 15.61
N LEU A 48 -7.95 -13.09 14.40
CA LEU A 48 -9.37 -13.11 14.03
C LEU A 48 -9.95 -14.54 14.05
N GLY A 49 -9.15 -15.51 14.48
CA GLY A 49 -9.45 -16.93 14.44
C GLY A 49 -8.95 -17.62 13.16
N GLY A 50 -8.49 -18.87 13.32
CA GLY A 50 -8.03 -19.69 12.20
C GLY A 50 -6.75 -19.19 11.51
N ASP A 51 -5.78 -18.74 12.28
CA ASP A 51 -4.50 -18.19 11.79
C ASP A 51 -4.65 -16.98 10.87
N ARG A 52 -5.66 -16.15 11.12
CA ARG A 52 -5.98 -14.96 10.33
C ARG A 52 -5.74 -13.69 11.13
N THR A 53 -5.02 -12.75 10.51
CA THR A 53 -4.93 -11.37 10.96
C THR A 53 -5.18 -10.44 9.77
N LEU A 54 -5.58 -9.19 10.01
CA LEU A 54 -5.78 -8.23 8.92
C LEU A 54 -4.51 -8.03 8.09
N PHE A 55 -3.35 -8.06 8.75
CA PHE A 55 -2.06 -7.96 8.07
C PHE A 55 -1.80 -9.17 7.15
N LYS A 56 -1.97 -10.42 7.65
CA LYS A 56 -1.81 -11.64 6.83
C LYS A 56 -2.80 -11.66 5.67
N ASP A 57 -4.04 -11.25 5.88
CA ASP A 57 -5.04 -11.18 4.81
C ASP A 57 -4.64 -10.14 3.74
N THR A 58 -4.02 -9.02 4.15
CA THR A 58 -3.46 -8.05 3.20
C THR A 58 -2.27 -8.61 2.44
N VAL A 59 -1.35 -9.32 3.10
CA VAL A 59 -0.20 -9.99 2.46
C VAL A 59 -0.68 -11.04 1.45
N ARG A 60 -1.63 -11.90 1.81
CA ARG A 60 -2.21 -12.91 0.91
C ARG A 60 -2.88 -12.30 -0.30
N ARG A 61 -3.59 -11.18 -0.10
CA ARG A 61 -4.23 -10.42 -1.19
C ARG A 61 -3.21 -9.84 -2.15
N VAL A 62 -2.12 -9.29 -1.63
CA VAL A 62 -1.00 -8.82 -2.46
C VAL A 62 -0.39 -9.98 -3.24
N ALA A 63 -0.18 -11.14 -2.61
CA ALA A 63 0.36 -12.34 -3.25
C ALA A 63 -0.51 -12.87 -4.40
N SER A 64 -1.80 -12.52 -4.46
CA SER A 64 -2.70 -12.92 -5.55
C SER A 64 -2.62 -12.02 -6.78
N LEU A 65 -1.94 -10.88 -6.71
CA LEU A 65 -1.76 -9.98 -7.85
C LEU A 65 -0.71 -10.52 -8.81
N PRO A 66 -0.94 -10.42 -10.13
CA PRO A 66 0.08 -10.77 -11.13
C PRO A 66 1.20 -9.72 -11.17
N ASP A 67 2.37 -10.13 -11.61
CA ASP A 67 3.51 -9.26 -11.98
C ASP A 67 3.86 -8.19 -10.94
N ILE A 68 3.92 -8.58 -9.66
CA ILE A 68 4.30 -7.67 -8.57
C ILE A 68 5.78 -7.80 -8.20
N GLY A 69 6.37 -6.67 -7.86
CA GLY A 69 7.68 -6.62 -7.21
C GLY A 69 7.63 -7.00 -5.72
N VAL A 70 8.80 -7.10 -5.11
CA VAL A 70 8.90 -7.35 -3.67
C VAL A 70 8.22 -6.22 -2.89
N PRO A 71 7.23 -6.51 -2.03
CA PRO A 71 6.51 -5.48 -1.31
C PRO A 71 7.38 -4.75 -0.28
N PHE A 72 7.16 -3.45 -0.13
CA PHE A 72 7.63 -2.68 0.99
C PHE A 72 6.62 -2.73 2.13
N ILE A 73 7.08 -2.94 3.36
CA ILE A 73 6.24 -2.90 4.55
C ILE A 73 6.74 -1.78 5.45
N VAL A 74 5.97 -0.70 5.55
CA VAL A 74 6.32 0.43 6.40
C VAL A 74 5.68 0.24 7.76
N CYS A 75 6.49 0.10 8.81
CA CYS A 75 5.99 -0.14 10.16
C CYS A 75 6.83 0.57 11.23
N ASN A 76 6.24 0.75 12.41
CA ASN A 76 7.02 1.19 13.57
C ASN A 76 8.03 0.11 13.97
N GLU A 77 9.20 0.52 14.46
CA GLU A 77 10.26 -0.39 14.90
C GLU A 77 9.77 -1.43 15.93
N LYS A 78 8.86 -1.05 16.82
CA LYS A 78 8.27 -1.94 17.84
C LYS A 78 7.51 -3.12 17.22
N HIS A 79 7.00 -2.97 16.00
CA HIS A 79 6.17 -3.98 15.34
C HIS A 79 6.93 -4.85 14.35
N ARG A 80 8.24 -4.62 14.13
CA ARG A 80 9.05 -5.30 13.12
C ARG A 80 9.00 -6.82 13.22
N PHE A 81 8.96 -7.36 14.44
CA PHE A 81 8.94 -8.81 14.65
C PHE A 81 7.60 -9.44 14.26
N TYR A 82 6.47 -8.75 14.52
CA TYR A 82 5.15 -9.21 14.06
C TYR A 82 5.06 -9.23 12.54
N VAL A 83 5.60 -8.19 11.89
CA VAL A 83 5.67 -8.12 10.43
C VAL A 83 6.52 -9.26 9.87
N SER A 84 7.74 -9.44 10.38
CA SER A 84 8.66 -10.47 9.92
C SER A 84 8.10 -11.88 10.10
N ALA A 85 7.52 -12.19 11.27
CA ALA A 85 6.88 -13.47 11.54
C ALA A 85 5.70 -13.72 10.59
N SER A 86 4.81 -12.73 10.41
CA SER A 86 3.66 -12.87 9.52
C SER A 86 4.03 -13.04 8.05
N LEU A 87 5.09 -12.38 7.57
CA LEU A 87 5.60 -12.58 6.22
C LEU A 87 6.13 -14.00 6.04
N LEU A 88 6.91 -14.51 7.01
CA LEU A 88 7.42 -15.87 7.00
C LEU A 88 6.29 -16.90 6.97
N GLU A 89 5.27 -16.74 7.81
CA GLU A 89 4.09 -17.62 7.88
C GLU A 89 3.26 -17.58 6.58
N CYS A 90 3.25 -16.45 5.88
CA CYS A 90 2.62 -16.32 4.56
C CYS A 90 3.52 -16.80 3.39
N GLY A 91 4.77 -17.21 3.65
CA GLY A 91 5.72 -17.59 2.61
C GLY A 91 6.11 -16.44 1.67
N MET A 92 5.95 -15.18 2.11
CA MET A 92 6.23 -14.00 1.31
C MET A 92 7.51 -13.30 1.77
N GLN A 93 8.34 -12.92 0.81
CA GLN A 93 9.44 -12.00 1.06
C GLN A 93 8.94 -10.56 1.03
N GLY A 94 9.54 -9.67 1.83
CA GLY A 94 9.20 -8.26 1.86
C GLY A 94 10.33 -7.42 2.44
N ARG A 95 10.39 -6.15 2.03
CA ARG A 95 11.36 -5.16 2.52
C ARG A 95 10.73 -4.35 3.65
N ILE A 96 11.23 -4.51 4.85
CA ILE A 96 10.68 -3.82 6.02
C ILE A 96 11.38 -2.47 6.19
N LEU A 97 10.61 -1.39 6.06
CA LEU A 97 11.05 -0.02 6.28
C LEU A 97 10.55 0.43 7.66
N LEU A 98 11.47 0.84 8.51
CA LEU A 98 11.16 1.19 9.90
C LEU A 98 10.95 2.70 10.05
N GLU A 99 9.77 3.08 10.58
CA GLU A 99 9.49 4.44 11.00
C GLU A 99 9.92 4.64 12.47
N PRO A 100 10.78 5.61 12.76
CA PRO A 100 11.16 5.92 14.16
C PRO A 100 9.99 6.50 14.97
N ALA A 101 9.05 7.18 14.30
CA ALA A 101 7.85 7.74 14.89
C ALA A 101 6.72 7.80 13.85
N PRO A 102 5.47 7.51 14.22
CA PRO A 102 4.34 7.60 13.29
C PRO A 102 4.07 9.07 12.90
N ARG A 103 4.05 9.35 11.60
CA ARG A 103 3.83 10.70 11.05
C ARG A 103 2.80 10.73 9.93
N ASN A 104 1.69 10.00 10.11
CA ASN A 104 0.64 9.85 9.10
C ASN A 104 1.12 9.12 7.82
N THR A 105 0.27 9.12 6.80
CA THR A 105 0.43 8.32 5.60
C THR A 105 1.49 8.87 4.63
N ALA A 106 1.52 10.18 4.40
CA ALA A 106 2.37 10.77 3.36
C ALA A 106 3.88 10.54 3.58
N PRO A 107 4.46 10.72 4.79
CA PRO A 107 5.86 10.39 5.03
C PRO A 107 6.19 8.91 4.86
N ALA A 108 5.27 8.00 5.23
CA ALA A 108 5.45 6.56 5.04
C ALA A 108 5.51 6.20 3.55
N ILE A 109 4.63 6.78 2.72
CA ILE A 109 4.65 6.61 1.26
C ILE A 109 5.95 7.18 0.68
N ALA A 110 6.36 8.37 1.10
CA ALA A 110 7.61 8.99 0.65
C ALA A 110 8.83 8.12 0.98
N LEU A 111 8.88 7.52 2.18
CA LEU A 111 9.95 6.60 2.57
C LEU A 111 10.04 5.41 1.60
N ALA A 112 8.91 4.79 1.26
CA ALA A 112 8.88 3.69 0.30
C ALA A 112 9.29 4.14 -1.12
N ALA A 113 8.84 5.32 -1.56
CA ALA A 113 9.20 5.88 -2.86
C ALA A 113 10.72 6.18 -2.95
N PHE A 114 11.31 6.76 -1.91
CA PHE A 114 12.76 6.97 -1.86
C PHE A 114 13.54 5.66 -1.81
N ALA A 115 13.03 4.65 -1.10
CA ALA A 115 13.68 3.35 -1.07
C ALA A 115 13.69 2.68 -2.45
N ALA A 116 12.57 2.72 -3.18
CA ALA A 116 12.49 2.21 -4.55
C ALA A 116 13.44 2.98 -5.50
N ARG A 117 13.46 4.30 -5.42
CA ARG A 117 14.34 5.15 -6.23
C ARG A 117 15.82 4.94 -5.96
N ALA A 118 16.20 4.66 -4.72
CA ALA A 118 17.60 4.40 -4.34
C ALA A 118 18.18 3.13 -5.01
N GLU A 119 17.32 2.23 -5.46
CA GLU A 119 17.69 1.00 -6.18
C GLU A 119 17.72 1.21 -7.70
N GLY A 120 17.53 2.45 -8.17
CA GLY A 120 17.49 2.79 -9.59
C GLY A 120 16.14 2.52 -10.26
N GLU A 121 15.13 2.09 -9.50
CA GLU A 121 13.79 1.80 -10.00
C GLU A 121 12.88 3.04 -9.93
N ASP A 122 11.90 3.11 -10.82
CA ASP A 122 10.80 4.08 -10.77
C ASP A 122 9.44 3.37 -10.95
N PRO A 123 9.13 2.43 -10.05
CA PRO A 123 7.94 1.58 -10.19
C PRO A 123 6.66 2.33 -9.83
N ILE A 124 5.53 1.76 -10.27
CA ILE A 124 4.22 2.16 -9.75
C ILE A 124 4.05 1.58 -8.35
N LEU A 125 3.76 2.43 -7.37
CA LEU A 125 3.54 2.02 -6.00
C LEU A 125 2.05 1.78 -5.74
N LEU A 126 1.68 0.57 -5.31
CA LEU A 126 0.34 0.24 -4.82
C LEU A 126 0.30 0.38 -3.29
N ILE A 127 -0.29 1.46 -2.81
CA ILE A 127 -0.33 1.77 -1.39
C ILE A 127 -1.55 1.10 -0.75
N LEU A 128 -1.31 0.26 0.25
CA LEU A 128 -2.32 -0.54 0.93
C LEU A 128 -2.25 -0.35 2.45
N PRO A 129 -3.33 0.01 3.13
CA PRO A 129 -3.39 -0.10 4.59
C PRO A 129 -3.47 -1.58 5.00
N SER A 130 -2.80 -1.93 6.09
CA SER A 130 -2.74 -3.31 6.62
C SER A 130 -3.98 -3.73 7.42
N ASP A 131 -4.96 -2.85 7.56
CA ASP A 131 -6.08 -3.00 8.49
C ASP A 131 -7.46 -3.01 7.81
N HIS A 132 -7.48 -3.13 6.48
CA HIS A 132 -8.70 -3.25 5.69
C HIS A 132 -9.08 -4.70 5.45
N MET A 133 -10.34 -5.02 5.70
CA MET A 133 -10.94 -6.29 5.32
C MET A 133 -11.63 -6.12 3.97
N LEU A 134 -11.22 -6.88 2.97
CA LEU A 134 -11.86 -6.94 1.66
C LEU A 134 -12.38 -8.37 1.43
N GLN A 135 -13.63 -8.49 0.99
CA GLN A 135 -14.30 -9.77 0.79
C GLN A 135 -14.11 -10.31 -0.63
N ASN A 136 -14.04 -9.41 -1.63
CA ASN A 136 -13.94 -9.78 -3.03
C ASN A 136 -12.54 -9.49 -3.58
N THR A 137 -11.73 -10.54 -3.70
CA THR A 137 -10.36 -10.44 -4.22
C THR A 137 -10.34 -10.21 -5.73
N GLU A 138 -11.30 -10.73 -6.48
CA GLU A 138 -11.35 -10.56 -7.94
C GLU A 138 -11.64 -9.10 -8.29
N GLU A 139 -12.65 -8.51 -7.67
CA GLU A 139 -12.97 -7.08 -7.85
C GLU A 139 -11.81 -6.17 -7.44
N PHE A 140 -11.11 -6.54 -6.37
CA PHE A 140 -9.89 -5.83 -5.96
C PHE A 140 -8.81 -5.90 -7.05
N ASN A 141 -8.54 -7.09 -7.60
CA ASN A 141 -7.51 -7.27 -8.64
C ASN A 141 -7.87 -6.50 -9.92
N GLU A 142 -9.13 -6.52 -10.35
CA GLU A 142 -9.61 -5.71 -11.48
C GLU A 142 -9.45 -4.20 -11.21
N GLY A 143 -9.79 -3.76 -10.01
CA GLY A 143 -9.62 -2.37 -9.60
C GLY A 143 -8.16 -1.94 -9.63
N VAL A 144 -7.25 -2.79 -9.16
CA VAL A 144 -5.79 -2.54 -9.20
C VAL A 144 -5.29 -2.45 -10.64
N ALA A 145 -5.73 -3.34 -11.54
CA ALA A 145 -5.35 -3.31 -12.95
C ALA A 145 -5.77 -2.00 -13.63
N LYS A 146 -7.01 -1.54 -13.41
CA LYS A 146 -7.50 -0.24 -13.91
C LYS A 146 -6.70 0.94 -13.34
N ALA A 147 -6.43 0.90 -12.03
CA ALA A 147 -5.64 1.93 -11.36
C ALA A 147 -4.21 2.01 -11.89
N ALA A 148 -3.57 0.86 -12.12
CA ALA A 148 -2.23 0.79 -12.71
C ALA A 148 -2.18 1.42 -14.11
N ASN A 149 -3.20 1.18 -14.95
CA ASN A 149 -3.31 1.80 -16.27
C ASN A 149 -3.37 3.34 -16.21
N LEU A 150 -4.08 3.89 -15.22
CA LEU A 150 -4.13 5.33 -15.01
C LEU A 150 -2.81 5.86 -14.44
N ALA A 151 -2.18 5.13 -13.52
CA ALA A 151 -0.89 5.52 -12.95
C ALA A 151 0.22 5.56 -14.01
N ARG A 152 0.25 4.60 -14.96
CA ARG A 152 1.17 4.63 -16.12
C ARG A 152 1.01 5.88 -17.00
N LYS A 153 -0.18 6.48 -17.02
CA LYS A 153 -0.47 7.75 -17.69
C LYS A 153 -0.07 8.98 -16.88
N GLY A 154 0.59 8.81 -15.73
CA GLY A 154 1.06 9.88 -14.85
C GLY A 154 0.02 10.37 -13.84
N HIS A 155 -1.06 9.64 -13.61
CA HIS A 155 -2.07 10.02 -12.61
C HIS A 155 -1.73 9.45 -11.23
N ILE A 156 -2.01 10.23 -10.19
CA ILE A 156 -2.15 9.72 -8.81
C ILE A 156 -3.57 9.20 -8.68
N VAL A 157 -3.71 7.90 -8.38
CA VAL A 157 -5.00 7.21 -8.33
C VAL A 157 -5.38 6.90 -6.89
N THR A 158 -6.65 7.06 -6.55
CA THR A 158 -7.21 6.68 -5.25
C THR A 158 -8.43 5.79 -5.46
N PHE A 159 -8.60 4.79 -4.58
CA PHE A 159 -9.76 3.91 -4.59
C PHE A 159 -10.87 4.51 -3.74
N GLY A 160 -12.06 4.62 -4.30
CA GLY A 160 -13.27 5.01 -3.61
C GLY A 160 -14.19 3.81 -3.44
N ILE A 161 -14.68 3.61 -2.23
CA ILE A 161 -15.72 2.61 -1.96
C ILE A 161 -17.08 3.25 -2.22
N THR A 162 -17.92 2.60 -3.02
CA THR A 162 -19.29 3.07 -3.23
C THR A 162 -20.06 2.98 -1.91
N PRO A 163 -20.59 4.10 -1.40
CA PRO A 163 -21.28 4.10 -0.12
C PRO A 163 -22.64 3.37 -0.23
N ASP A 164 -22.94 2.56 0.76
CA ASP A 164 -24.25 1.90 0.94
C ASP A 164 -25.27 2.79 1.70
N GLY A 165 -24.83 3.94 2.19
CA GLY A 165 -25.63 4.89 2.94
C GLY A 165 -24.79 6.05 3.49
N PRO A 166 -25.42 7.08 4.06
CA PRO A 166 -24.71 8.23 4.61
C PRO A 166 -24.00 7.85 5.91
N LYS A 167 -22.69 8.11 5.98
CA LYS A 167 -21.82 7.83 7.13
C LYS A 167 -21.05 9.11 7.48
N THR A 168 -21.46 9.80 8.52
CA THR A 168 -20.83 11.06 8.96
C THR A 168 -19.42 10.89 9.55
N GLY A 169 -18.99 9.66 9.80
CA GLY A 169 -17.65 9.34 10.31
C GLY A 169 -16.58 9.13 9.24
N PHE A 170 -16.94 9.17 7.95
CA PHE A 170 -16.03 8.90 6.84
C PHE A 170 -15.78 10.16 5.98
N GLY A 171 -14.64 10.14 5.26
CA GLY A 171 -14.40 11.04 4.16
C GLY A 171 -15.02 10.50 2.87
N TYR A 172 -15.43 11.38 1.99
CA TYR A 172 -16.04 11.07 0.70
C TYR A 172 -15.22 11.65 -0.45
N ILE A 173 -15.26 10.96 -1.59
CA ILE A 173 -14.66 11.41 -2.83
C ILE A 173 -15.78 11.78 -3.79
N ARG A 174 -15.81 13.04 -4.23
CA ARG A 174 -16.75 13.47 -5.28
C ARG A 174 -16.14 13.13 -6.64
N GLN A 175 -16.81 12.26 -7.36
CA GLN A 175 -16.46 11.89 -8.74
C GLN A 175 -16.79 13.05 -9.71
N GLY A 176 -15.94 13.20 -10.72
CA GLY A 176 -16.10 14.08 -11.86
C GLY A 176 -16.26 13.30 -13.16
N GLU A 177 -15.64 13.80 -14.23
CA GLU A 177 -15.70 13.22 -15.56
C GLU A 177 -15.00 11.85 -15.62
N ALA A 178 -15.53 10.93 -16.42
CA ALA A 178 -14.94 9.64 -16.68
C ALA A 178 -13.62 9.77 -17.48
N LEU A 179 -12.64 8.94 -17.12
CA LEU A 179 -11.34 8.85 -17.77
C LEU A 179 -11.24 7.55 -18.60
N GLY A 180 -11.99 7.48 -19.68
CA GLY A 180 -11.89 6.39 -20.66
C GLY A 180 -12.29 4.99 -20.15
N GLY A 181 -13.15 4.89 -19.12
CA GLY A 181 -13.63 3.61 -18.57
C GLY A 181 -12.81 3.02 -17.44
N ASP A 182 -11.59 3.52 -17.19
CA ASP A 182 -10.71 3.04 -16.11
C ASP A 182 -10.96 3.74 -14.77
N GLY A 183 -11.58 4.91 -14.78
CA GLY A 183 -11.85 5.69 -13.57
C GLY A 183 -12.45 7.05 -13.86
N PHE A 184 -12.44 7.90 -12.82
CA PHE A 184 -13.04 9.24 -12.85
C PHE A 184 -12.06 10.27 -12.30
N ARG A 185 -12.18 11.52 -12.76
CA ARG A 185 -11.50 12.63 -12.10
C ARG A 185 -12.05 12.82 -10.70
N VAL A 186 -11.17 13.12 -9.75
CA VAL A 186 -11.58 13.54 -8.41
C VAL A 186 -11.87 15.05 -8.47
N VAL A 187 -13.10 15.44 -8.15
CA VAL A 187 -13.47 16.86 -8.06
C VAL A 187 -13.00 17.43 -6.73
N ARG A 188 -13.27 16.73 -5.65
CA ARG A 188 -12.82 17.11 -4.29
C ARG A 188 -12.97 15.96 -3.31
N PHE A 189 -12.23 16.06 -2.22
CA PHE A 189 -12.47 15.28 -1.01
C PHE A 189 -13.37 16.07 -0.07
N VAL A 190 -14.30 15.36 0.59
CA VAL A 190 -15.22 15.93 1.59
C VAL A 190 -15.03 15.13 2.87
N GLU A 191 -14.46 15.76 3.87
CA GLU A 191 -14.18 15.11 5.15
C GLU A 191 -15.37 15.23 6.08
N LYS A 192 -15.90 14.10 6.54
CA LYS A 192 -16.97 14.00 7.57
C LYS A 192 -18.11 14.99 7.37
N PRO A 193 -18.81 14.93 6.23
CA PRO A 193 -19.87 15.88 5.90
C PRO A 193 -21.05 15.82 6.88
#